data_560437ef2de0e8f88e6f512eec4d010e
#
_entry.id   560437ef2de0e8f88e6f512eec4d010e
#
_cell.length_a   1.000
_cell.length_b   1.000
_cell.length_c   1.000
_cell.angle_alpha   90.00
_cell.angle_beta   90.00
_cell.angle_gamma   90.00
#
_symmetry.space_group_name_H-M   'P 1'
#
loop_
_entity.id
_entity.type
_entity.pdbx_description
1 polymer ?
#
loop_
_entity_poly.entity_id
_entity_poly.type
_entity_poly.pdbx_seq_one_letter_code
_entity_poly.pdbx_strand_id
1 'polypeptide(L)'
;MNHYPPRQMVPPQGGPTSRLNELLDQVRAEFEQESQRSVDYEGQITRHIQEIEMIRGKIYALEQQHVALKAKYEDEIARLTRELEARGGPSQNSQHHGPSQPPPPSIGHGPSNLFGGIMAGSASQGGPGLAPPPQEPQQPQGLPPHMGPQGPAGLNPAPGPPQHFGGYQPGPAVNGYGQPPQPTASPGGKRGAPRGPPGPATPQQNTAAPYPGSPQVPRPTPPPHHQQNSLMAPNQVPLSESNVLADLSLEQLPDHLKKEGVDWFAVFNPRTRRVLDVDLIHNLPHQSVVCCVRFSLDGRFVATGCNRSAQIFDVETGAPVAHLQDGTLPEDGDLYIRSVCFSPDGRYLATGAEDKVIRVWDIQSRTIKHQFTGHEQDIYSLDFARNGRIIASGSGDRSVRLWDLESNQQILHLSIEDGVTTVAISPDNRFVAAGSLDKSVRVWDVSNGQLVVRLEGEQGHKDSVYSVAFAPSGDKLVSGSLDKTIKMWELTTPRMIPAAAPGGKCIRTFEGHKDFVLSVALTPHGDWVLSGSKDRGVQFWDPHTGVAQLMLQGHKNSVISVAPSPTGGIFATGSGDMRARIWR
;
A
#
# COMPACT_ATOMS: atom_id res chain seq x y z
N MET A 1 -77.63 41.45 -49.03
CA MET A 1 -76.68 40.71 -49.85
C MET A 1 -75.42 40.47 -48.99
N ASN A 2 -75.35 39.38 -48.29
CA ASN A 2 -74.21 39.01 -47.45
C ASN A 2 -73.43 37.90 -48.14
N HIS A 3 -72.21 38.18 -48.59
CA HIS A 3 -71.28 37.25 -49.12
C HIS A 3 -70.49 36.66 -47.96
N TYR A 4 -70.63 35.29 -47.72
CA TYR A 4 -69.75 34.47 -46.93
C TYR A 4 -68.67 33.87 -47.85
N PRO A 5 -67.39 33.87 -47.47
CA PRO A 5 -66.37 33.18 -48.23
C PRO A 5 -66.42 31.67 -47.93
N PRO A 6 -65.98 30.76 -48.85
CA PRO A 6 -66.06 29.34 -48.70
C PRO A 6 -64.99 28.82 -47.69
N ARG A 7 -65.39 27.91 -46.79
CA ARG A 7 -64.53 27.16 -45.91
C ARG A 7 -63.62 26.26 -46.72
N GLN A 8 -62.29 26.39 -46.56
CA GLN A 8 -61.32 25.40 -47.01
C GLN A 8 -61.51 24.14 -46.20
N MET A 9 -61.73 23.00 -46.86
CA MET A 9 -61.66 21.67 -46.25
C MET A 9 -60.23 21.31 -45.98
N VAL A 10 -59.90 20.99 -44.74
CA VAL A 10 -58.66 20.36 -44.30
C VAL A 10 -58.79 18.88 -44.70
N PRO A 11 -57.75 18.28 -45.35
CA PRO A 11 -57.80 16.85 -45.69
C PRO A 11 -57.74 15.99 -44.41
N PRO A 12 -58.36 14.79 -44.37
CA PRO A 12 -58.39 13.97 -43.17
C PRO A 12 -57.00 13.45 -42.86
N GLN A 13 -56.60 13.58 -41.62
CA GLN A 13 -55.37 13.00 -41.05
C GLN A 13 -55.43 11.48 -41.23
N GLY A 14 -54.28 10.91 -41.66
CA GLY A 14 -54.11 9.53 -41.99
C GLY A 14 -54.65 8.54 -40.96
N GLY A 15 -55.33 7.52 -41.43
CA GLY A 15 -55.94 6.44 -40.64
C GLY A 15 -54.91 5.63 -39.88
N PRO A 16 -55.33 4.76 -38.94
CA PRO A 16 -54.48 3.97 -38.05
C PRO A 16 -53.42 3.10 -38.75
N THR A 17 -53.58 2.77 -40.01
CA THR A 17 -52.62 2.04 -40.87
C THR A 17 -51.38 2.88 -41.25
N SER A 18 -51.52 4.20 -41.41
CA SER A 18 -50.38 5.07 -41.72
C SER A 18 -49.43 5.20 -40.50
N ARG A 19 -49.98 5.31 -39.32
CA ARG A 19 -49.21 5.41 -38.05
C ARG A 19 -48.51 4.08 -37.72
N LEU A 20 -49.12 2.94 -38.05
CA LEU A 20 -48.51 1.62 -37.89
C LEU A 20 -47.29 1.44 -38.84
N ASN A 21 -47.43 1.89 -40.08
CA ASN A 21 -46.31 1.83 -41.04
C ASN A 21 -45.15 2.73 -40.63
N GLU A 22 -45.41 3.95 -40.14
CA GLU A 22 -44.37 4.85 -39.59
C GLU A 22 -43.63 4.21 -38.39
N LEU A 23 -44.34 3.57 -37.47
CA LEU A 23 -43.73 2.84 -36.37
C LEU A 23 -42.91 1.63 -36.82
N LEU A 24 -43.38 0.90 -37.79
CA LEU A 24 -42.62 -0.23 -38.37
C LEU A 24 -41.35 0.22 -39.10
N ASP A 25 -41.40 1.34 -39.81
CA ASP A 25 -40.23 1.91 -40.45
C ASP A 25 -39.23 2.45 -39.44
N GLN A 26 -39.70 3.03 -38.35
CA GLN A 26 -38.85 3.48 -37.24
C GLN A 26 -38.15 2.30 -36.53
N VAL A 27 -38.88 1.23 -36.22
CA VAL A 27 -38.30 0.02 -35.60
C VAL A 27 -37.29 -0.63 -36.55
N ARG A 28 -37.56 -0.63 -37.86
CA ARG A 28 -36.63 -1.16 -38.85
C ARG A 28 -35.34 -0.35 -38.93
N ALA A 29 -35.44 0.99 -38.89
CA ALA A 29 -34.27 1.88 -38.86
C ALA A 29 -33.44 1.71 -37.60
N GLU A 30 -34.09 1.59 -36.42
CA GLU A 30 -33.39 1.31 -35.14
C GLU A 30 -32.67 -0.03 -35.15
N PHE A 31 -33.31 -1.07 -35.70
CA PHE A 31 -32.71 -2.41 -35.86
C PHE A 31 -31.50 -2.39 -36.80
N GLU A 32 -31.57 -1.70 -37.94
CA GLU A 32 -30.45 -1.53 -38.84
C GLU A 32 -29.29 -0.76 -38.18
N GLN A 33 -29.58 0.28 -37.40
CA GLN A 33 -28.58 1.03 -36.67
C GLN A 33 -27.90 0.19 -35.58
N GLU A 34 -28.66 -0.64 -34.86
CA GLU A 34 -28.11 -1.54 -33.82
C GLU A 34 -27.27 -2.67 -34.44
N SER A 35 -27.71 -3.20 -35.56
CA SER A 35 -26.94 -4.18 -36.34
C SER A 35 -25.60 -3.61 -36.83
N GLN A 36 -25.59 -2.36 -37.30
CA GLN A 36 -24.35 -1.70 -37.72
C GLN A 36 -23.39 -1.48 -36.53
N ARG A 37 -23.91 -1.06 -35.36
CA ARG A 37 -23.10 -0.94 -34.11
C ARG A 37 -22.50 -2.28 -33.71
N SER A 38 -23.24 -3.38 -33.84
CA SER A 38 -22.73 -4.73 -33.50
C SER A 38 -21.53 -5.08 -34.38
N VAL A 39 -21.61 -4.83 -35.70
CA VAL A 39 -20.49 -5.07 -36.62
C VAL A 39 -19.28 -4.20 -36.30
N ASP A 40 -19.50 -2.94 -35.91
CA ASP A 40 -18.42 -2.04 -35.51
C ASP A 40 -17.73 -2.52 -34.21
N TYR A 41 -18.48 -3.03 -33.22
CA TYR A 41 -17.94 -3.62 -31.99
C TYR A 41 -17.14 -4.91 -32.28
N GLU A 42 -17.62 -5.78 -33.15
CA GLU A 42 -16.87 -6.98 -33.58
C GLU A 42 -15.54 -6.61 -34.25
N GLY A 43 -15.55 -5.56 -35.06
CA GLY A 43 -14.32 -5.01 -35.64
C GLY A 43 -13.34 -4.43 -34.63
N GLN A 44 -13.85 -3.80 -33.55
CA GLN A 44 -13.03 -3.31 -32.44
C GLN A 44 -12.45 -4.48 -31.62
N ILE A 45 -13.26 -5.46 -31.28
CA ILE A 45 -12.82 -6.66 -30.55
C ILE A 45 -11.70 -7.39 -31.32
N THR A 46 -11.86 -7.55 -32.61
CA THR A 46 -10.85 -8.21 -33.45
C THR A 46 -9.52 -7.45 -33.45
N ARG A 47 -9.56 -6.13 -33.52
CA ARG A 47 -8.34 -5.29 -33.40
C ARG A 47 -7.67 -5.42 -32.06
N HIS A 48 -8.44 -5.40 -30.97
CA HIS A 48 -7.88 -5.56 -29.62
C HIS A 48 -7.27 -6.96 -29.40
N ILE A 49 -7.86 -8.00 -29.98
CA ILE A 49 -7.27 -9.35 -29.92
C ILE A 49 -5.90 -9.37 -30.63
N GLN A 50 -5.78 -8.75 -31.81
CA GLN A 50 -4.50 -8.65 -32.52
C GLN A 50 -3.46 -7.84 -31.75
N GLU A 51 -3.85 -6.76 -31.08
CA GLU A 51 -2.97 -5.98 -30.21
C GLU A 51 -2.48 -6.80 -29.02
N ILE A 52 -3.34 -7.57 -28.38
CA ILE A 52 -2.99 -8.45 -27.26
C ILE A 52 -2.00 -9.53 -27.71
N GLU A 53 -2.18 -10.13 -28.87
CA GLU A 53 -1.25 -11.12 -29.41
C GLU A 53 0.12 -10.50 -29.71
N MET A 54 0.14 -9.29 -30.28
CA MET A 54 1.39 -8.56 -30.51
C MET A 54 2.11 -8.24 -29.21
N ILE A 55 1.39 -7.80 -28.17
CA ILE A 55 1.96 -7.51 -26.85
C ILE A 55 2.52 -8.79 -26.21
N ARG A 56 1.81 -9.91 -26.30
CA ARG A 56 2.30 -11.22 -25.82
C ARG A 56 3.60 -11.61 -26.49
N GLY A 57 3.70 -11.43 -27.80
CA GLY A 57 4.93 -11.69 -28.53
C GLY A 57 6.10 -10.83 -28.07
N LYS A 58 5.86 -9.54 -27.79
CA LYS A 58 6.89 -8.63 -27.25
C LYS A 58 7.32 -9.03 -25.83
N ILE A 59 6.39 -9.40 -24.97
CA ILE A 59 6.70 -9.87 -23.60
C ILE A 59 7.58 -11.11 -23.66
N TYR A 60 7.21 -12.10 -24.49
CA TYR A 60 8.00 -13.32 -24.65
C TYR A 60 9.43 -13.03 -25.16
N ALA A 61 9.58 -12.12 -26.11
CA ALA A 61 10.89 -11.71 -26.62
C ALA A 61 11.75 -11.01 -25.53
N LEU A 62 11.13 -10.15 -24.71
CA LEU A 62 11.80 -9.49 -23.58
C LEU A 62 12.23 -10.49 -22.50
N GLU A 63 11.39 -11.47 -22.19
CA GLU A 63 11.74 -12.53 -21.24
C GLU A 63 12.95 -13.34 -21.71
N GLN A 64 13.01 -13.69 -23.01
CA GLN A 64 14.15 -14.38 -23.59
C GLN A 64 15.44 -13.51 -23.53
N GLN A 65 15.32 -12.22 -23.83
CA GLN A 65 16.45 -11.30 -23.71
C GLN A 65 16.94 -11.17 -22.26
N HIS A 66 16.00 -11.11 -21.30
CA HIS A 66 16.33 -11.04 -19.87
C HIS A 66 17.07 -12.31 -19.38
N VAL A 67 16.61 -13.49 -19.78
CA VAL A 67 17.27 -14.78 -19.47
C VAL A 67 18.69 -14.82 -20.05
N ALA A 68 18.86 -14.40 -21.30
CA ALA A 68 20.17 -14.37 -21.95
C ALA A 68 21.12 -13.37 -21.28
N LEU A 69 20.62 -12.20 -20.89
CA LEU A 69 21.41 -11.17 -20.20
C LEU A 69 21.82 -11.63 -18.80
N LYS A 70 20.91 -12.27 -18.07
CA LYS A 70 21.18 -12.86 -16.76
C LYS A 70 22.29 -13.91 -16.84
N ALA A 71 22.20 -14.85 -17.78
CA ALA A 71 23.24 -15.86 -17.99
C ALA A 71 24.60 -15.24 -18.30
N LYS A 72 24.63 -14.18 -19.12
CA LYS A 72 25.87 -13.45 -19.43
C LYS A 72 26.51 -12.82 -18.18
N TYR A 73 25.72 -12.23 -17.30
CA TYR A 73 26.23 -11.65 -16.05
C TYR A 73 26.68 -12.72 -15.06
N GLU A 74 25.98 -13.85 -14.97
CA GLU A 74 26.39 -14.99 -14.14
C GLU A 74 27.75 -15.56 -14.58
N ASP A 75 27.96 -15.68 -15.89
CA ASP A 75 29.26 -16.10 -16.46
C ASP A 75 30.38 -15.08 -16.17
N GLU A 76 30.09 -13.81 -16.28
CA GLU A 76 31.06 -12.74 -16.00
C GLU A 76 31.44 -12.69 -14.51
N ILE A 77 30.46 -12.83 -13.61
CA ILE A 77 30.69 -12.93 -12.17
C ILE A 77 31.56 -14.16 -11.86
N ALA A 78 31.24 -15.32 -12.45
CA ALA A 78 32.03 -16.53 -12.27
C ALA A 78 33.46 -16.41 -12.80
N ARG A 79 33.65 -15.64 -13.88
CA ARG A 79 34.98 -15.31 -14.42
C ARG A 79 35.77 -14.43 -13.46
N LEU A 80 35.16 -13.33 -13.00
CA LEU A 80 35.82 -12.39 -12.09
C LEU A 80 36.13 -13.02 -10.72
N THR A 81 35.28 -13.90 -10.24
CA THR A 81 35.53 -14.66 -9.01
C THR A 81 36.74 -15.55 -9.15
N ARG A 82 36.86 -16.30 -10.26
CA ARG A 82 38.04 -17.12 -10.55
C ARG A 82 39.32 -16.29 -10.71
N GLU A 83 39.24 -15.10 -11.32
CA GLU A 83 40.38 -14.19 -11.42
C GLU A 83 40.83 -13.65 -10.06
N LEU A 84 39.87 -13.36 -9.16
CA LEU A 84 40.16 -12.95 -7.78
C LEU A 84 40.80 -14.07 -6.96
N GLU A 85 40.31 -15.29 -7.08
CA GLU A 85 40.90 -16.46 -6.45
C GLU A 85 42.31 -16.77 -6.99
N ALA A 86 42.53 -16.63 -8.29
CA ALA A 86 43.84 -16.84 -8.92
C ALA A 86 44.87 -15.74 -8.56
N ARG A 87 44.44 -14.54 -8.16
CA ARG A 87 45.34 -13.47 -7.69
C ARG A 87 45.70 -13.55 -6.20
N GLY A 88 45.33 -14.64 -5.51
CA GLY A 88 45.65 -14.86 -4.11
C GLY A 88 44.80 -14.01 -3.19
N GLY A 89 43.58 -14.46 -2.91
CA GLY A 89 42.73 -13.89 -1.88
C GLY A 89 43.43 -13.92 -0.51
N PRO A 90 43.22 -12.90 0.35
CA PRO A 90 43.94 -12.80 1.62
C PRO A 90 43.59 -13.91 2.57
N SER A 91 44.62 -14.59 3.01
CA SER A 91 44.66 -15.49 4.17
C SER A 91 43.97 -14.79 5.36
N GLN A 92 43.06 -15.47 6.03
CA GLN A 92 42.48 -15.03 7.29
C GLN A 92 43.61 -14.80 8.32
N ASN A 93 43.90 -13.57 8.64
CA ASN A 93 44.22 -13.06 9.97
C ASN A 93 44.72 -11.61 9.89
N SER A 94 43.89 -10.67 10.24
CA SER A 94 44.26 -9.52 11.08
C SER A 94 43.15 -8.50 11.12
N GLN A 95 42.69 -8.20 12.31
CA GLN A 95 41.86 -7.05 12.65
C GLN A 95 42.58 -5.75 12.26
N HIS A 96 42.04 -4.99 11.32
CA HIS A 96 42.30 -3.56 11.23
C HIS A 96 41.10 -2.85 10.57
N HIS A 97 40.57 -1.85 11.25
CA HIS A 97 39.60 -0.90 10.75
C HIS A 97 40.14 -0.20 9.48
N GLY A 98 39.47 -0.39 8.36
CA GLY A 98 39.66 0.37 7.13
C GLY A 98 38.32 0.97 6.68
N PRO A 99 38.32 2.07 5.91
CA PRO A 99 37.12 2.86 5.63
C PRO A 99 36.11 2.06 4.78
N SER A 100 34.85 2.20 5.16
CA SER A 100 33.67 1.60 4.53
C SER A 100 33.61 1.92 3.03
N GLN A 101 33.57 0.88 2.19
CA GLN A 101 33.20 0.98 0.80
C GLN A 101 31.72 1.39 0.67
N PRO A 102 31.37 2.22 -0.32
CA PRO A 102 29.97 2.51 -0.59
C PRO A 102 29.24 1.22 -1.02
N PRO A 103 28.00 1.03 -0.60
CA PRO A 103 27.21 -0.14 -0.99
C PRO A 103 26.99 -0.15 -2.52
N PRO A 104 26.87 -1.33 -3.14
CA PRO A 104 26.55 -1.43 -4.57
C PRO A 104 25.21 -0.72 -4.85
N PRO A 105 25.05 -0.11 -6.04
CA PRO A 105 23.80 0.54 -6.39
C PRO A 105 22.66 -0.48 -6.33
N SER A 106 21.73 -0.26 -5.42
CA SER A 106 20.50 -1.03 -5.38
C SER A 106 19.71 -0.70 -6.65
N ILE A 107 19.40 -1.70 -7.45
CA ILE A 107 18.42 -1.58 -8.53
C ILE A 107 17.10 -1.29 -7.82
N GLY A 108 16.73 0.01 -7.83
CA GLY A 108 15.62 0.47 -7.01
C GLY A 108 14.28 -0.02 -7.54
N HIS A 109 13.70 -0.95 -6.83
CA HIS A 109 12.25 -1.03 -6.71
C HIS A 109 11.83 -0.04 -5.61
N GLY A 110 12.08 1.25 -5.83
CA GLY A 110 11.58 2.28 -4.91
C GLY A 110 10.06 2.34 -4.92
N PRO A 111 9.43 2.74 -3.81
CA PRO A 111 7.97 2.87 -3.72
C PRO A 111 7.33 3.67 -4.85
N SER A 112 7.99 4.69 -5.37
CA SER A 112 7.53 5.53 -6.49
C SER A 112 7.27 4.72 -7.76
N ASN A 113 8.14 3.76 -8.10
CA ASN A 113 7.94 2.90 -9.26
C ASN A 113 6.82 1.88 -9.05
N LEU A 114 6.64 1.41 -7.82
CA LEU A 114 5.58 0.47 -7.48
C LEU A 114 4.21 1.16 -7.46
N PHE A 115 4.11 2.37 -6.92
CA PHE A 115 2.89 3.18 -6.98
C PHE A 115 2.56 3.60 -8.42
N GLY A 116 3.54 3.94 -9.24
CA GLY A 116 3.35 4.17 -10.67
C GLY A 116 2.70 2.97 -11.37
N GLY A 117 3.14 1.76 -11.06
CA GLY A 117 2.54 0.51 -11.55
C GLY A 117 1.13 0.24 -11.02
N ILE A 118 0.82 0.63 -9.79
CA ILE A 118 -0.51 0.51 -9.18
C ILE A 118 -1.47 1.55 -9.75
N MET A 119 -0.97 2.76 -10.03
CA MET A 119 -1.74 3.89 -10.55
C MET A 119 -1.98 3.80 -12.06
N ALA A 120 -1.04 3.22 -12.84
CA ALA A 120 -1.10 3.12 -14.30
C ALA A 120 -2.10 2.09 -14.85
N GLY A 121 -2.85 1.43 -14.00
CA GLY A 121 -3.88 0.47 -14.41
C GLY A 121 -5.10 1.14 -15.00
N SER A 122 -4.98 1.69 -16.20
CA SER A 122 -5.98 2.02 -17.22
C SER A 122 -6.08 3.49 -17.65
N ALA A 123 -4.96 4.13 -17.96
CA ALA A 123 -4.99 5.10 -19.03
C ALA A 123 -4.51 4.35 -20.29
N SER A 124 -5.43 3.96 -21.11
CA SER A 124 -5.15 3.53 -22.47
C SER A 124 -4.36 4.64 -23.18
N GLN A 125 -3.23 4.22 -23.78
CA GLN A 125 -2.30 5.03 -24.58
C GLN A 125 -1.20 5.74 -23.80
N GLY A 126 -0.15 5.00 -23.54
CA GLY A 126 1.14 5.44 -23.09
C GLY A 126 1.83 4.28 -22.39
N GLY A 127 2.55 3.45 -23.15
CA GLY A 127 3.45 2.46 -22.58
C GLY A 127 4.44 3.17 -21.65
N PRO A 128 5.06 2.44 -20.70
CA PRO A 128 6.07 3.04 -19.86
C PRO A 128 7.13 3.66 -20.76
N GLY A 129 7.29 4.96 -20.67
CA GLY A 129 8.32 5.69 -21.38
C GLY A 129 9.67 5.10 -20.96
N LEU A 130 10.22 4.27 -21.83
CA LEU A 130 11.62 3.92 -21.77
C LEU A 130 12.39 5.24 -21.87
N ALA A 131 13.16 5.56 -20.86
CA ALA A 131 14.17 6.59 -20.95
C ALA A 131 14.96 6.34 -22.25
N PRO A 132 15.23 7.38 -23.05
CA PRO A 132 16.02 7.20 -24.26
C PRO A 132 17.38 6.61 -23.88
N PRO A 133 17.92 5.69 -24.68
CA PRO A 133 19.24 5.13 -24.42
C PRO A 133 20.27 6.25 -24.38
N PRO A 134 21.34 6.16 -23.58
CA PRO A 134 22.42 7.13 -23.57
C PRO A 134 22.98 7.24 -24.98
N GLN A 135 23.02 8.45 -25.50
CA GLN A 135 23.66 8.73 -26.78
C GLN A 135 25.15 8.44 -26.66
N GLU A 136 25.65 7.58 -27.53
CA GLU A 136 27.10 7.43 -27.73
C GLU A 136 27.73 8.75 -28.13
N PRO A 137 28.95 9.08 -27.67
CA PRO A 137 29.64 10.30 -28.06
C PRO A 137 30.00 10.22 -29.54
N GLN A 138 29.40 11.07 -30.35
CA GLN A 138 29.75 11.24 -31.74
C GLN A 138 31.13 11.90 -31.82
N GLN A 139 32.05 11.26 -32.57
CA GLN A 139 33.33 11.79 -32.95
C GLN A 139 33.16 13.04 -33.83
N PRO A 140 34.04 14.04 -33.72
CA PRO A 140 33.97 15.25 -34.52
C PRO A 140 34.43 14.99 -35.96
N GLN A 141 33.56 15.20 -36.92
CA GLN A 141 33.94 15.30 -38.33
C GLN A 141 34.27 16.75 -38.69
N GLY A 142 35.35 16.87 -39.45
CA GLY A 142 36.09 18.09 -39.76
C GLY A 142 35.35 19.16 -40.56
N LEU A 143 35.81 20.36 -40.33
CA LEU A 143 35.52 21.60 -41.07
C LEU A 143 36.16 21.60 -42.45
N PRO A 144 35.63 22.34 -43.44
CA PRO A 144 36.40 23.03 -44.45
C PRO A 144 36.29 24.57 -44.32
N PRO A 145 37.25 25.33 -44.93
CA PRO A 145 37.66 26.64 -44.48
C PRO A 145 37.18 27.83 -45.34
N HIS A 146 37.54 29.07 -44.89
CA HIS A 146 37.57 30.41 -45.55
C HIS A 146 36.38 31.32 -45.25
N MET A 147 36.50 32.51 -44.78
CA MET A 147 37.35 33.67 -45.02
C MET A 147 37.10 34.74 -43.93
N GLY A 148 38.17 35.40 -43.46
CA GLY A 148 38.06 36.64 -42.67
C GLY A 148 37.98 37.89 -43.61
N PRO A 149 38.23 39.13 -43.16
CA PRO A 149 38.68 39.64 -41.87
C PRO A 149 37.97 40.93 -41.41
N GLN A 150 38.28 41.43 -40.25
CA GLN A 150 38.53 42.83 -39.81
C GLN A 150 37.97 43.17 -38.42
N GLY A 151 38.91 43.49 -37.54
CA GLY A 151 38.70 44.12 -36.23
C GLY A 151 38.63 45.66 -36.36
N PRO A 152 38.93 46.51 -35.34
CA PRO A 152 39.59 46.27 -34.07
C PRO A 152 38.98 46.99 -32.82
N ALA A 153 39.68 46.82 -31.72
CA ALA A 153 39.83 47.68 -30.52
C ALA A 153 38.74 47.68 -29.48
N GLY A 154 38.94 47.57 -28.22
CA GLY A 154 40.13 47.72 -27.42
C GLY A 154 39.83 47.54 -25.93
N LEU A 155 40.88 47.11 -25.25
CA LEU A 155 41.28 47.42 -23.89
C LEU A 155 40.75 46.59 -22.72
N ASN A 156 41.60 45.69 -22.28
CA ASN A 156 41.88 45.25 -20.91
C ASN A 156 42.38 46.45 -20.04
N PRO A 157 42.55 46.34 -18.70
CA PRO A 157 43.01 45.16 -17.95
C PRO A 157 42.41 44.95 -16.54
N ALA A 158 42.71 43.79 -15.99
CA ALA A 158 42.69 43.53 -14.57
C ALA A 158 43.80 44.27 -13.80
N PRO A 159 43.68 44.41 -12.47
CA PRO A 159 44.73 43.86 -11.63
C PRO A 159 44.23 43.14 -10.38
N GLY A 160 45.08 42.23 -9.93
CA GLY A 160 44.99 41.42 -8.73
C GLY A 160 45.46 42.12 -7.44
N PRO A 161 45.74 41.39 -6.39
CA PRO A 161 45.46 41.76 -5.01
C PRO A 161 46.58 42.50 -4.29
N PRO A 162 46.34 43.00 -3.07
CA PRO A 162 47.42 42.99 -2.11
C PRO A 162 47.06 42.33 -0.76
N GLN A 163 48.13 41.77 -0.26
CA GLN A 163 48.36 41.13 1.02
C GLN A 163 48.54 42.13 2.17
N HIS A 164 48.46 41.52 3.36
CA HIS A 164 49.19 41.80 4.60
C HIS A 164 48.64 42.81 5.59
N PHE A 165 48.54 42.43 6.83
CA PHE A 165 49.35 42.49 8.06
C PHE A 165 48.38 42.32 9.25
N GLY A 166 48.62 41.61 10.32
CA GLY A 166 49.63 41.27 11.27
C GLY A 166 48.90 40.80 12.48
N GLY A 167 49.17 39.81 13.13
CA GLY A 167 50.30 39.36 13.91
C GLY A 167 50.27 39.87 15.31
N TYR A 168 49.89 38.95 16.28
CA TYR A 168 50.46 38.92 17.63
C TYR A 168 50.11 37.61 18.35
N GLN A 169 51.13 36.83 18.65
CA GLN A 169 51.28 35.89 19.75
C GLN A 169 52.24 36.53 20.75
N PRO A 170 52.56 36.03 21.98
CA PRO A 170 52.19 34.77 22.65
C PRO A 170 51.87 34.89 24.16
N GLY A 171 51.41 33.79 24.74
CA GLY A 171 51.36 33.13 25.99
C GLY A 171 51.95 33.76 27.30
N PRO A 172 52.14 33.08 28.43
CA PRO A 172 51.96 31.66 28.74
C PRO A 172 51.23 31.33 30.08
N ALA A 173 50.87 30.04 30.23
CA ALA A 173 50.90 29.15 31.39
C ALA A 173 50.23 29.56 32.73
N VAL A 174 49.49 28.68 33.36
CA VAL A 174 49.93 27.74 34.42
C VAL A 174 48.78 26.82 34.90
N ASN A 175 49.06 25.52 34.92
CA ASN A 175 48.72 24.45 35.87
C ASN A 175 47.32 24.37 36.51
N GLY A 176 46.70 23.19 36.41
CA GLY A 176 46.73 22.24 37.48
C GLY A 176 45.66 21.14 37.43
N TYR A 177 46.12 19.95 37.32
CA TYR A 177 45.72 18.68 37.93
C TYR A 177 44.28 18.20 37.97
N GLY A 178 44.12 16.94 37.54
CA GLY A 178 43.18 15.99 38.10
C GLY A 178 42.70 14.87 37.20
N GLN A 179 43.52 13.81 36.94
CA GLN A 179 43.05 12.53 36.42
C GLN A 179 42.42 11.67 37.53
N PRO A 180 41.41 10.82 37.24
CA PRO A 180 40.88 9.85 38.17
C PRO A 180 41.66 8.53 38.15
N PRO A 181 41.73 7.79 39.28
CA PRO A 181 42.53 6.56 39.37
C PRO A 181 41.80 5.32 38.94
N GLN A 182 42.52 4.43 38.29
CA GLN A 182 42.15 3.02 38.03
C GLN A 182 42.36 2.16 39.29
N PRO A 183 41.62 1.03 39.45
CA PRO A 183 41.82 0.10 40.57
C PRO A 183 42.87 -0.96 40.26
N THR A 184 43.74 -1.13 41.20
CA THR A 184 44.78 -2.19 41.24
C THR A 184 44.24 -3.45 41.93
N ALA A 185 44.82 -4.59 41.51
CA ALA A 185 44.51 -5.96 41.91
C ALA A 185 45.15 -6.37 43.27
N SER A 186 44.44 -7.23 43.96
CA SER A 186 44.80 -8.38 44.85
C SER A 186 45.98 -8.23 45.83
N PRO A 187 46.04 -8.93 46.99
CA PRO A 187 45.93 -10.40 47.08
C PRO A 187 45.35 -11.02 48.40
N GLY A 188 44.84 -12.25 48.26
CA GLY A 188 45.17 -13.39 49.13
C GLY A 188 44.61 -13.49 50.57
N GLY A 189 43.86 -14.58 50.83
CA GLY A 189 43.55 -15.07 52.18
C GLY A 189 42.71 -16.33 52.21
N LYS A 190 43.33 -17.45 52.46
CA LYS A 190 42.79 -18.80 52.59
C LYS A 190 41.90 -19.03 53.82
N ARG A 191 40.99 -20.03 53.68
CA ARG A 191 40.41 -21.02 54.64
C ARG A 191 38.90 -20.91 54.67
N GLY A 192 38.12 -22.01 54.55
CA GLY A 192 38.21 -23.41 54.82
C GLY A 192 36.80 -23.97 54.63
N ALA A 193 36.70 -25.17 54.08
CA ALA A 193 35.48 -25.95 53.94
C ALA A 193 35.06 -26.57 55.30
N PRO A 194 33.80 -27.02 55.44
CA PRO A 194 33.61 -28.47 55.34
C PRO A 194 32.29 -28.94 54.62
N ARG A 195 32.49 -30.00 53.89
CA ARG A 195 31.74 -31.24 53.67
C ARG A 195 30.20 -31.25 53.74
N GLY A 196 29.61 -31.59 52.61
CA GLY A 196 28.32 -32.25 52.51
C GLY A 196 28.44 -33.76 52.43
N PRO A 197 27.40 -34.53 52.56
CA PRO A 197 27.38 -35.94 52.21
C PRO A 197 26.55 -36.26 50.94
N PRO A 198 26.60 -37.54 50.45
CA PRO A 198 26.67 -37.87 49.02
C PRO A 198 25.34 -38.29 48.43
N GLY A 199 25.25 -38.19 47.09
CA GLY A 199 24.19 -38.78 46.29
C GLY A 199 24.48 -40.24 45.95
N PRO A 200 23.47 -41.05 45.66
CA PRO A 200 23.71 -42.38 45.15
C PRO A 200 23.50 -42.51 43.65
N ALA A 201 24.29 -43.44 43.18
CA ALA A 201 24.59 -43.84 41.84
C ALA A 201 23.43 -44.42 41.02
N THR A 202 23.63 -44.29 39.71
CA THR A 202 22.98 -45.09 38.63
C THR A 202 23.34 -46.57 38.73
N PRO A 203 22.48 -47.47 38.30
CA PRO A 203 22.94 -48.69 37.67
C PRO A 203 22.37 -48.94 36.28
N GLN A 204 23.24 -49.61 35.51
CA GLN A 204 23.09 -50.08 34.16
C GLN A 204 22.07 -51.19 33.96
N GLN A 205 21.60 -51.25 32.72
CA GLN A 205 21.11 -52.36 31.89
C GLN A 205 20.95 -53.74 32.52
N ASN A 206 19.76 -54.37 32.27
CA ASN A 206 19.73 -55.77 31.79
C ASN A 206 18.38 -56.11 31.12
N THR A 207 18.53 -56.58 29.88
CA THR A 207 17.93 -57.74 29.16
C THR A 207 16.48 -58.15 29.37
N ALA A 208 15.87 -58.28 28.25
CA ALA A 208 14.68 -58.94 27.75
C ALA A 208 14.06 -60.14 28.52
N ALA A 209 12.72 -60.15 28.54
CA ALA A 209 11.92 -61.37 28.43
C ALA A 209 10.48 -61.04 27.99
N PRO A 210 9.75 -61.96 27.35
CA PRO A 210 8.65 -61.64 26.42
C PRO A 210 7.29 -61.57 27.09
N TYR A 211 6.42 -60.71 26.52
CA TYR A 211 5.03 -60.58 26.89
C TYR A 211 4.16 -61.67 26.23
N PRO A 212 3.16 -62.25 26.95
CA PRO A 212 2.17 -63.14 26.37
C PRO A 212 1.07 -62.33 25.68
N GLY A 213 0.56 -62.89 24.60
CA GLY A 213 -0.41 -62.29 23.69
C GLY A 213 -1.73 -61.87 24.27
N SER A 214 -2.24 -60.75 23.81
CA SER A 214 -3.64 -60.29 24.01
C SER A 214 -4.55 -60.94 22.97
N PRO A 215 -5.84 -61.24 23.34
CA PRO A 215 -6.80 -61.86 22.45
C PRO A 215 -7.26 -60.91 21.34
N GLN A 216 -7.35 -61.44 20.14
CA GLN A 216 -7.91 -60.75 18.98
C GLN A 216 -9.44 -60.60 19.17
N VAL A 217 -9.93 -59.36 19.05
CA VAL A 217 -11.35 -59.04 18.89
C VAL A 217 -11.68 -59.07 17.39
N PRO A 218 -12.77 -59.74 16.94
CA PRO A 218 -13.10 -59.86 15.53
C PRO A 218 -13.55 -58.49 14.96
N ARG A 219 -13.07 -58.20 13.78
CA ARG A 219 -13.48 -57.04 12.95
C ARG A 219 -14.97 -57.19 12.58
N PRO A 220 -15.80 -56.16 12.73
CA PRO A 220 -17.16 -56.17 12.16
C PRO A 220 -17.08 -56.06 10.63
N THR A 221 -17.79 -56.95 9.95
CA THR A 221 -18.11 -56.88 8.53
C THR A 221 -18.97 -55.68 8.20
N PRO A 222 -18.77 -54.96 7.08
CA PRO A 222 -19.66 -53.87 6.69
C PRO A 222 -21.03 -54.40 6.26
N PRO A 223 -22.11 -53.67 6.58
CA PRO A 223 -23.45 -54.04 6.15
C PRO A 223 -23.67 -53.78 4.66
N PRO A 224 -24.60 -54.46 3.99
CA PRO A 224 -24.82 -54.34 2.56
C PRO A 224 -25.42 -53.00 2.19
N HIS A 225 -24.93 -52.48 1.07
CA HIS A 225 -25.44 -51.24 0.43
C HIS A 225 -26.94 -51.36 0.12
N HIS A 226 -27.77 -50.66 0.88
CA HIS A 226 -29.07 -50.23 0.41
C HIS A 226 -28.89 -48.98 -0.45
N GLN A 227 -29.12 -49.09 -1.76
CA GLN A 227 -29.38 -47.98 -2.64
C GLN A 227 -30.68 -47.30 -2.16
N GLN A 228 -30.52 -46.21 -1.38
CA GLN A 228 -31.57 -45.21 -1.26
C GLN A 228 -31.40 -44.21 -2.38
N ASN A 229 -32.30 -44.27 -3.37
CA ASN A 229 -32.61 -43.18 -4.26
C ASN A 229 -33.06 -41.97 -3.42
N SER A 230 -32.11 -41.11 -3.04
CA SER A 230 -32.45 -39.78 -2.59
C SER A 230 -32.64 -38.91 -3.84
N LEU A 231 -33.89 -38.50 -4.03
CA LEU A 231 -34.29 -37.43 -4.92
C LEU A 231 -33.35 -36.23 -4.69
N MET A 232 -32.46 -35.95 -5.65
CA MET A 232 -31.67 -34.74 -5.64
C MET A 232 -32.60 -33.54 -5.68
N ALA A 233 -32.54 -32.70 -4.67
CA ALA A 233 -33.05 -31.35 -4.73
C ALA A 233 -32.24 -30.59 -5.82
N PRO A 234 -32.88 -29.87 -6.74
CA PRO A 234 -32.18 -29.06 -7.73
C PRO A 234 -31.54 -27.88 -7.03
N ASN A 235 -30.25 -27.63 -7.37
CA ASN A 235 -29.41 -26.49 -7.01
C ASN A 235 -28.61 -26.58 -5.69
N GLN A 236 -27.70 -27.53 -5.62
CA GLN A 236 -26.45 -27.30 -4.88
C GLN A 236 -25.32 -27.14 -5.90
N VAL A 237 -24.90 -25.90 -6.12
CA VAL A 237 -23.65 -25.59 -6.80
C VAL A 237 -22.53 -26.25 -5.99
N PRO A 238 -21.64 -27.07 -6.58
CA PRO A 238 -20.49 -27.58 -5.85
C PRO A 238 -19.55 -26.39 -5.54
N LEU A 239 -19.66 -25.86 -4.33
CA LEU A 239 -18.76 -24.83 -3.83
C LEU A 239 -17.41 -25.50 -3.61
N SER A 240 -16.41 -25.13 -4.42
CA SER A 240 -15.01 -25.50 -4.21
C SER A 240 -14.60 -25.13 -2.78
N GLU A 241 -13.67 -25.86 -2.19
CA GLU A 241 -13.16 -25.60 -0.83
C GLU A 241 -12.48 -24.23 -0.65
N SER A 242 -12.29 -23.47 -1.74
CA SER A 242 -11.71 -22.13 -1.71
C SER A 242 -12.69 -21.12 -1.07
N ASN A 243 -12.20 -20.37 -0.08
CA ASN A 243 -12.92 -19.26 0.57
C ASN A 243 -13.06 -18.01 -0.31
N VAL A 244 -12.96 -18.14 -1.63
CA VAL A 244 -12.81 -17.01 -2.54
C VAL A 244 -14.15 -16.60 -3.09
N LEU A 245 -14.74 -15.54 -2.49
CA LEU A 245 -15.98 -14.93 -2.99
C LEU A 245 -15.85 -14.40 -4.41
N ALA A 246 -14.63 -14.03 -4.80
CA ALA A 246 -14.31 -13.52 -6.14
C ALA A 246 -14.35 -14.59 -7.26
N ASP A 247 -14.46 -15.88 -6.92
CA ASP A 247 -14.59 -16.97 -7.89
C ASP A 247 -16.05 -17.31 -8.17
N LEU A 248 -17.00 -16.75 -7.42
CA LEU A 248 -18.42 -17.04 -7.58
C LEU A 248 -18.98 -16.31 -8.80
N SER A 249 -19.64 -17.06 -9.68
CA SER A 249 -20.35 -16.48 -10.82
C SER A 249 -21.64 -15.81 -10.35
N LEU A 250 -21.79 -14.51 -10.62
CA LEU A 250 -22.98 -13.73 -10.27
C LEU A 250 -24.27 -14.33 -10.86
N GLU A 251 -24.20 -14.90 -12.06
CA GLU A 251 -25.35 -15.48 -12.75
C GLU A 251 -25.90 -16.73 -12.04
N GLN A 252 -25.02 -17.44 -11.34
CA GLN A 252 -25.38 -18.69 -10.64
C GLN A 252 -25.75 -18.49 -9.17
N LEU A 253 -25.52 -17.26 -8.65
CA LEU A 253 -25.83 -16.96 -7.26
C LEU A 253 -27.31 -16.65 -7.07
N PRO A 254 -27.94 -17.23 -6.03
CA PRO A 254 -29.29 -16.83 -5.60
C PRO A 254 -29.37 -15.35 -5.24
N ASP A 255 -30.50 -14.70 -5.49
CA ASP A 255 -30.68 -13.26 -5.28
C ASP A 255 -30.42 -12.81 -3.84
N HIS A 256 -30.65 -13.65 -2.83
CA HIS A 256 -30.37 -13.32 -1.43
C HIS A 256 -28.86 -13.29 -1.10
N LEU A 257 -27.99 -13.82 -1.97
CA LEU A 257 -26.54 -13.83 -1.81
C LEU A 257 -25.83 -12.77 -2.68
N LYS A 258 -26.59 -11.96 -3.40
CA LYS A 258 -26.05 -10.85 -4.17
C LYS A 258 -26.88 -9.59 -3.96
N LYS A 259 -26.29 -8.45 -4.25
CA LYS A 259 -26.97 -7.16 -4.34
C LYS A 259 -26.33 -6.38 -5.47
N GLU A 260 -27.13 -5.81 -6.34
CA GLU A 260 -26.65 -5.12 -7.53
C GLU A 260 -27.17 -3.68 -7.51
N GLY A 261 -26.30 -2.73 -7.83
CA GLY A 261 -26.63 -1.35 -8.11
C GLY A 261 -26.39 -1.04 -9.60
N VAL A 262 -26.43 0.25 -9.95
CA VAL A 262 -26.26 0.68 -11.35
C VAL A 262 -24.89 0.32 -11.93
N ASP A 263 -23.83 0.49 -11.13
CA ASP A 263 -22.44 0.28 -11.56
C ASP A 263 -21.58 -0.43 -10.50
N TRP A 264 -22.23 -1.15 -9.60
CA TRP A 264 -21.61 -1.92 -8.53
C TRP A 264 -22.42 -3.18 -8.21
N PHE A 265 -21.77 -4.16 -7.60
CA PHE A 265 -22.43 -5.32 -7.02
C PHE A 265 -21.72 -5.80 -5.76
N ALA A 266 -22.44 -6.49 -4.92
CA ALA A 266 -21.93 -7.15 -3.73
C ALA A 266 -22.30 -8.63 -3.74
N VAL A 267 -21.37 -9.46 -3.28
CA VAL A 267 -21.55 -10.90 -3.10
C VAL A 267 -21.41 -11.21 -1.61
N PHE A 268 -22.40 -11.88 -1.06
CA PHE A 268 -22.43 -12.32 0.34
C PHE A 268 -22.00 -13.79 0.42
N ASN A 269 -21.29 -14.14 1.49
CA ASN A 269 -20.78 -15.49 1.66
C ASN A 269 -21.91 -16.49 1.86
N PRO A 270 -22.07 -17.51 0.97
CA PRO A 270 -23.13 -18.49 1.10
C PRO A 270 -22.96 -19.46 2.28
N ARG A 271 -21.75 -19.52 2.86
CA ARG A 271 -21.43 -20.43 3.98
C ARG A 271 -21.68 -19.82 5.35
N THR A 272 -21.98 -18.53 5.41
CA THR A 272 -22.20 -17.80 6.65
C THR A 272 -23.57 -17.14 6.65
N ARG A 273 -24.10 -16.89 7.85
CA ARG A 273 -25.31 -16.10 7.96
C ARG A 273 -25.03 -14.67 7.50
N ARG A 274 -25.81 -14.16 6.56
CA ARG A 274 -25.74 -12.76 6.15
C ARG A 274 -26.10 -11.85 7.32
N VAL A 275 -25.15 -11.01 7.74
CA VAL A 275 -25.29 -10.01 8.81
C VAL A 275 -24.89 -8.62 8.34
N LEU A 276 -24.33 -8.53 7.13
CA LEU A 276 -23.94 -7.29 6.49
C LEU A 276 -24.89 -6.98 5.34
N ASP A 277 -25.07 -5.70 5.08
CA ASP A 277 -25.66 -5.17 3.85
C ASP A 277 -24.80 -4.00 3.35
N VAL A 278 -25.00 -3.59 2.11
CA VAL A 278 -24.25 -2.49 1.52
C VAL A 278 -25.09 -1.74 0.51
N ASP A 279 -25.01 -0.41 0.55
CA ASP A 279 -25.60 0.50 -0.41
C ASP A 279 -24.61 1.64 -0.74
N LEU A 280 -24.63 2.11 -1.98
CA LEU A 280 -23.90 3.30 -2.39
C LEU A 280 -24.69 4.55 -1.96
N ILE A 281 -24.08 5.40 -1.12
CA ILE A 281 -24.68 6.68 -0.70
C ILE A 281 -24.24 7.78 -1.67
N HIS A 282 -22.92 7.97 -1.84
CA HIS A 282 -22.36 9.01 -2.68
C HIS A 282 -21.26 8.49 -3.58
N ASN A 283 -21.24 9.03 -4.81
CA ASN A 283 -20.17 8.83 -5.77
C ASN A 283 -19.53 10.20 -6.03
N LEU A 284 -18.31 10.40 -5.54
CA LEU A 284 -17.60 11.66 -5.54
C LEU A 284 -16.55 11.65 -6.65
N PRO A 285 -16.81 12.29 -7.81
CA PRO A 285 -15.86 12.31 -8.92
C PRO A 285 -14.70 13.28 -8.63
N HIS A 286 -13.52 12.91 -9.08
CA HIS A 286 -12.29 13.69 -9.00
C HIS A 286 -11.66 13.81 -10.39
N GLN A 287 -10.70 14.73 -10.54
CA GLN A 287 -9.99 14.93 -11.80
C GLN A 287 -8.72 14.10 -11.95
N SER A 288 -8.31 13.42 -10.87
CA SER A 288 -7.17 12.53 -10.82
C SER A 288 -7.43 11.37 -9.88
N VAL A 289 -6.48 10.44 -9.83
CA VAL A 289 -6.53 9.27 -8.93
C VAL A 289 -6.73 9.71 -7.49
N VAL A 290 -7.64 9.04 -6.78
CA VAL A 290 -7.87 9.23 -5.35
C VAL A 290 -6.94 8.28 -4.59
N CYS A 291 -5.86 8.83 -4.05
CA CYS A 291 -4.80 8.07 -3.38
C CYS A 291 -5.18 7.64 -1.96
N CYS A 292 -5.98 8.44 -1.29
CA CYS A 292 -6.36 8.19 0.10
C CYS A 292 -7.72 8.78 0.43
N VAL A 293 -8.40 8.16 1.39
CA VAL A 293 -9.64 8.64 1.99
C VAL A 293 -9.56 8.49 3.50
N ARG A 294 -10.09 9.46 4.27
CA ARG A 294 -10.16 9.43 5.74
C ARG A 294 -11.41 10.16 6.22
N PHE A 295 -12.05 9.64 7.26
CA PHE A 295 -13.13 10.34 7.96
C PHE A 295 -12.58 11.26 9.04
N SER A 296 -13.31 12.35 9.32
CA SER A 296 -13.18 13.10 10.57
C SER A 296 -13.63 12.23 11.75
N LEU A 297 -13.14 12.51 12.97
CA LEU A 297 -13.42 11.69 14.14
C LEU A 297 -14.92 11.67 14.52
N ASP A 298 -15.65 12.74 14.21
CA ASP A 298 -17.10 12.85 14.39
C ASP A 298 -17.92 12.17 13.28
N GLY A 299 -17.25 11.65 12.23
CA GLY A 299 -17.88 10.98 11.10
C GLY A 299 -18.63 11.89 10.12
N ARG A 300 -18.61 13.23 10.31
CA ARG A 300 -19.36 14.17 9.49
C ARG A 300 -18.70 14.48 8.15
N PHE A 301 -17.39 14.38 8.10
CA PHE A 301 -16.62 14.75 6.90
C PHE A 301 -15.76 13.59 6.44
N VAL A 302 -15.54 13.52 5.13
CA VAL A 302 -14.54 12.65 4.51
C VAL A 302 -13.56 13.50 3.71
N ALA A 303 -12.26 13.30 3.94
CA ALA A 303 -11.20 13.93 3.15
C ALA A 303 -10.64 12.94 2.13
N THR A 304 -10.27 13.46 0.97
CA THR A 304 -9.62 12.72 -0.12
C THR A 304 -8.32 13.41 -0.51
N GLY A 305 -7.29 12.63 -0.86
CA GLY A 305 -6.04 13.14 -1.42
C GLY A 305 -5.91 12.74 -2.89
N CYS A 306 -5.58 13.72 -3.72
CA CYS A 306 -5.47 13.59 -5.16
C CYS A 306 -4.17 14.22 -5.66
N ASN A 307 -4.04 14.39 -6.99
CA ASN A 307 -2.96 15.18 -7.55
C ASN A 307 -3.13 16.65 -7.12
N ARG A 308 -2.12 17.20 -6.44
CA ARG A 308 -1.97 18.59 -5.98
C ARG A 308 -3.01 19.12 -5.01
N SER A 309 -4.06 18.37 -4.71
CA SER A 309 -5.14 18.85 -3.85
C SER A 309 -5.68 17.80 -2.91
N ALA A 310 -6.13 18.26 -1.74
CA ALA A 310 -7.01 17.52 -0.87
C ALA A 310 -8.40 18.15 -0.87
N GLN A 311 -9.43 17.32 -0.85
CA GLN A 311 -10.82 17.77 -0.84
C GLN A 311 -11.53 17.21 0.37
N ILE A 312 -12.45 17.99 0.94
CA ILE A 312 -13.26 17.57 2.08
C ILE A 312 -14.72 17.64 1.64
N PHE A 313 -15.45 16.56 1.92
CA PHE A 313 -16.87 16.42 1.60
C PHE A 313 -17.67 16.18 2.87
N ASP A 314 -18.87 16.72 2.91
CA ASP A 314 -19.87 16.38 3.92
C ASP A 314 -20.46 15.01 3.62
N VAL A 315 -20.48 14.13 4.62
CA VAL A 315 -20.86 12.71 4.45
C VAL A 315 -22.35 12.53 4.23
N GLU A 316 -23.17 13.40 4.82
CA GLU A 316 -24.64 13.32 4.71
C GLU A 316 -25.11 13.78 3.32
N THR A 317 -24.57 14.90 2.84
CA THR A 317 -25.02 15.54 1.60
C THR A 317 -24.18 15.17 0.37
N GLY A 318 -22.94 14.68 0.57
CA GLY A 318 -21.96 14.49 -0.50
C GLY A 318 -21.40 15.80 -1.06
N ALA A 319 -21.73 16.94 -0.47
CA ALA A 319 -21.32 18.26 -0.97
C ALA A 319 -19.85 18.55 -0.63
N PRO A 320 -19.08 19.20 -1.53
CA PRO A 320 -17.73 19.64 -1.24
C PRO A 320 -17.75 20.80 -0.22
N VAL A 321 -16.99 20.65 0.86
CA VAL A 321 -16.84 21.63 1.96
C VAL A 321 -15.59 22.46 1.79
N ALA A 322 -14.49 21.84 1.45
CA ALA A 322 -13.20 22.51 1.27
C ALA A 322 -12.38 21.88 0.15
N HIS A 323 -11.65 22.73 -0.55
CA HIS A 323 -10.61 22.37 -1.51
C HIS A 323 -9.31 23.01 -1.02
N LEU A 324 -8.32 22.17 -0.72
CA LEU A 324 -7.03 22.57 -0.14
C LEU A 324 -5.94 22.32 -1.17
N GLN A 325 -5.35 23.40 -1.65
CA GLN A 325 -4.28 23.38 -2.66
C GLN A 325 -3.25 24.45 -2.32
N ASP A 326 -1.98 24.09 -2.40
CA ASP A 326 -0.88 25.03 -2.23
C ASP A 326 -0.61 25.75 -3.56
N GLY A 327 -1.11 26.97 -3.67
CA GLY A 327 -0.96 27.82 -4.86
C GLY A 327 0.46 28.36 -5.07
N THR A 328 1.40 28.07 -4.17
CA THR A 328 2.81 28.49 -4.31
C THR A 328 3.65 27.49 -5.10
N LEU A 329 3.11 26.29 -5.34
CA LEU A 329 3.80 25.23 -6.06
C LEU A 329 3.70 25.45 -7.57
N PRO A 330 4.79 25.14 -8.33
CA PRO A 330 4.76 25.18 -9.80
C PRO A 330 3.61 24.31 -10.33
N GLU A 331 2.94 24.76 -11.39
CA GLU A 331 1.81 24.01 -11.97
C GLU A 331 2.22 22.76 -12.76
N ASP A 332 3.50 22.64 -13.10
CA ASP A 332 4.06 21.57 -13.91
C ASP A 332 4.27 20.28 -13.11
N GLY A 333 3.96 19.15 -13.74
CA GLY A 333 4.19 17.78 -13.23
C GLY A 333 3.15 17.30 -12.23
N ASP A 334 3.18 16.01 -11.97
CA ASP A 334 2.34 15.36 -10.96
C ASP A 334 2.91 15.58 -9.55
N LEU A 335 2.02 15.75 -8.58
CA LEU A 335 2.35 15.90 -7.18
C LEU A 335 1.21 15.31 -6.34
N TYR A 336 1.22 13.99 -6.23
CA TYR A 336 0.14 13.32 -5.54
C TYR A 336 0.22 13.49 -4.03
N ILE A 337 -0.92 13.85 -3.43
CA ILE A 337 -1.14 13.77 -1.99
C ILE A 337 -1.43 12.30 -1.67
N ARG A 338 -0.45 11.61 -1.10
CA ARG A 338 -0.50 10.17 -0.83
C ARG A 338 -1.27 9.83 0.44
N SER A 339 -1.31 10.75 1.40
CA SER A 339 -2.00 10.53 2.67
C SER A 339 -2.63 11.81 3.20
N VAL A 340 -3.81 11.66 3.78
CA VAL A 340 -4.50 12.71 4.53
C VAL A 340 -4.94 12.16 5.89
N CYS A 341 -4.95 13.00 6.92
CA CYS A 341 -5.54 12.67 8.21
C CYS A 341 -6.07 13.92 8.91
N PHE A 342 -7.24 13.80 9.53
CA PHE A 342 -7.83 14.86 10.34
C PHE A 342 -7.18 14.92 11.73
N SER A 343 -7.07 16.15 12.27
CA SER A 343 -6.87 16.29 13.72
C SER A 343 -8.11 15.80 14.49
N PRO A 344 -7.97 15.30 15.72
CA PRO A 344 -9.10 14.75 16.49
C PRO A 344 -10.22 15.75 16.76
N ASP A 345 -9.91 17.04 16.82
CA ASP A 345 -10.88 18.14 16.98
C ASP A 345 -11.58 18.56 15.67
N GLY A 346 -11.16 17.95 14.54
CA GLY A 346 -11.70 18.26 13.21
C GLY A 346 -11.30 19.62 12.65
N ARG A 347 -10.41 20.36 13.32
CA ARG A 347 -9.98 21.69 12.90
C ARG A 347 -8.95 21.67 11.79
N TYR A 348 -8.05 20.71 11.83
CA TYR A 348 -6.93 20.60 10.92
C TYR A 348 -7.02 19.35 10.04
N LEU A 349 -6.47 19.48 8.83
CA LEU A 349 -6.17 18.35 7.96
C LEU A 349 -4.65 18.33 7.70
N ALA A 350 -3.99 17.21 7.98
CA ALA A 350 -2.60 17.03 7.58
C ALA A 350 -2.56 16.28 6.23
N THR A 351 -1.66 16.71 5.34
CA THR A 351 -1.42 16.12 4.01
C THR A 351 0.05 15.79 3.85
N GLY A 352 0.36 14.60 3.36
CA GLY A 352 1.71 14.14 2.98
C GLY A 352 1.75 13.85 1.49
N ALA A 353 2.76 14.37 0.81
CA ALA A 353 2.83 14.35 -0.64
C ALA A 353 4.22 13.94 -1.17
N GLU A 354 4.30 13.79 -2.49
CA GLU A 354 5.53 13.42 -3.22
C GLU A 354 6.61 14.50 -3.17
N ASP A 355 6.24 15.73 -2.81
CA ASP A 355 7.22 16.81 -2.59
C ASP A 355 7.95 16.73 -1.23
N LYS A 356 7.75 15.64 -0.48
CA LYS A 356 8.43 15.36 0.79
C LYS A 356 8.05 16.29 1.94
N VAL A 357 6.95 17.03 1.77
CA VAL A 357 6.48 18.04 2.72
C VAL A 357 5.18 17.60 3.36
N ILE A 358 5.11 17.73 4.69
CA ILE A 358 3.84 17.60 5.42
C ILE A 358 3.27 19.00 5.59
N ARG A 359 2.02 19.19 5.17
CA ARG A 359 1.28 20.43 5.37
C ARG A 359 0.11 20.18 6.30
N VAL A 360 -0.06 21.02 7.30
CA VAL A 360 -1.20 21.01 8.21
C VAL A 360 -2.05 22.22 7.90
N TRP A 361 -3.24 21.97 7.39
CA TRP A 361 -4.18 22.94 6.93
C TRP A 361 -5.20 23.28 8.00
N ASP A 362 -5.45 24.55 8.28
CA ASP A 362 -6.65 24.98 8.99
C ASP A 362 -7.81 24.93 7.98
N ILE A 363 -8.79 24.04 8.25
CA ILE A 363 -9.87 23.72 7.31
C ILE A 363 -10.78 24.92 7.11
N GLN A 364 -11.05 25.70 8.15
CA GLN A 364 -11.95 26.84 8.09
C GLN A 364 -11.37 27.96 7.25
N SER A 365 -10.10 28.31 7.46
CA SER A 365 -9.42 29.36 6.71
C SER A 365 -8.83 28.88 5.37
N ARG A 366 -8.73 27.56 5.16
CA ARG A 366 -8.09 26.90 4.00
C ARG A 366 -6.63 27.32 3.81
N THR A 367 -5.93 27.62 4.90
CA THR A 367 -4.53 28.06 4.89
C THR A 367 -3.63 27.04 5.56
N ILE A 368 -2.37 27.00 5.14
CA ILE A 368 -1.35 26.16 5.77
C ILE A 368 -0.99 26.78 7.13
N LYS A 369 -1.21 26.03 8.19
CA LYS A 369 -0.90 26.43 9.57
C LYS A 369 0.48 26.00 9.99
N HIS A 370 0.88 24.73 9.68
CA HIS A 370 2.19 24.20 9.94
C HIS A 370 2.72 23.51 8.68
N GLN A 371 4.03 23.54 8.54
CA GLN A 371 4.73 22.87 7.45
C GLN A 371 5.95 22.18 8.03
N PHE A 372 6.08 20.86 7.81
CA PHE A 372 7.22 20.09 8.25
C PHE A 372 7.99 19.60 7.04
N THR A 373 9.28 19.84 7.07
CA THR A 373 10.26 19.43 6.06
C THR A 373 11.33 18.58 6.72
N GLY A 374 12.00 17.75 5.93
CA GLY A 374 13.08 16.90 6.42
C GLY A 374 13.10 15.52 5.78
N HIS A 375 11.95 14.97 5.36
CA HIS A 375 11.96 13.75 4.55
C HIS A 375 12.72 13.95 3.24
N GLU A 376 13.44 12.91 2.83
CA GLU A 376 14.31 12.94 1.64
C GLU A 376 13.65 12.30 0.41
N GLN A 377 12.52 11.62 0.60
CA GLN A 377 11.69 11.02 -0.46
C GLN A 377 10.21 11.22 -0.15
N ASP A 378 9.38 10.74 -1.07
CA ASP A 378 7.91 10.83 -1.00
C ASP A 378 7.37 10.38 0.35
N ILE A 379 6.38 11.12 0.84
CA ILE A 379 5.63 10.75 2.04
C ILE A 379 4.45 9.89 1.61
N TYR A 380 4.43 8.64 2.03
CA TYR A 380 3.37 7.70 1.65
C TYR A 380 2.23 7.62 2.65
N SER A 381 2.49 7.88 3.92
CA SER A 381 1.48 7.70 4.96
C SER A 381 1.65 8.70 6.09
N LEU A 382 0.53 9.18 6.58
CA LEU A 382 0.40 10.00 7.78
C LEU A 382 -0.63 9.40 8.73
N ASP A 383 -0.41 9.59 10.02
CA ASP A 383 -1.44 9.38 11.01
C ASP A 383 -1.36 10.44 12.12
N PHE A 384 -2.53 10.84 12.63
CA PHE A 384 -2.64 11.89 13.64
C PHE A 384 -2.96 11.26 15.00
N ALA A 385 -2.16 11.53 16.00
CA ALA A 385 -2.38 11.02 17.34
C ALA A 385 -3.69 11.56 17.94
N ARG A 386 -4.40 10.75 18.69
CA ARG A 386 -5.66 11.12 19.33
C ARG A 386 -5.52 12.24 20.37
N ASN A 387 -4.29 12.54 20.83
CA ASN A 387 -4.02 13.69 21.69
C ASN A 387 -4.02 15.04 20.95
N GLY A 388 -4.14 15.02 19.61
CA GLY A 388 -4.19 16.24 18.80
C GLY A 388 -2.86 16.98 18.65
N ARG A 389 -1.75 16.38 19.08
CA ARG A 389 -0.43 17.03 19.13
C ARG A 389 0.59 16.42 18.18
N ILE A 390 0.61 15.10 18.05
CA ILE A 390 1.65 14.38 17.32
C ILE A 390 1.13 13.90 15.98
N ILE A 391 1.94 14.07 14.93
CA ILE A 391 1.76 13.45 13.61
C ILE A 391 2.90 12.45 13.39
N ALA A 392 2.56 11.24 12.96
CA ALA A 392 3.51 10.26 12.44
C ALA A 392 3.52 10.33 10.91
N SER A 393 4.70 10.20 10.31
CA SER A 393 4.88 10.11 8.86
C SER A 393 5.77 8.95 8.49
N GLY A 394 5.45 8.27 7.38
CA GLY A 394 6.26 7.23 6.76
C GLY A 394 6.65 7.63 5.34
N SER A 395 7.91 7.42 4.99
CA SER A 395 8.48 7.88 3.72
C SER A 395 9.32 6.80 3.03
N GLY A 396 9.45 6.95 1.71
CA GLY A 396 10.40 6.19 0.88
C GLY A 396 11.86 6.36 1.31
N ASP A 397 12.19 7.39 2.10
CA ASP A 397 13.51 7.62 2.66
C ASP A 397 13.91 6.62 3.77
N ARG A 398 13.11 5.57 3.96
CA ARG A 398 13.32 4.50 4.95
C ARG A 398 13.21 4.98 6.40
N SER A 399 12.44 6.03 6.62
CA SER A 399 12.24 6.55 7.96
C SER A 399 10.76 6.71 8.33
N VAL A 400 10.48 6.51 9.62
CA VAL A 400 9.28 7.00 10.29
C VAL A 400 9.70 8.21 11.11
N ARG A 401 8.97 9.32 10.99
CA ARG A 401 9.22 10.52 11.78
C ARG A 401 7.99 10.91 12.56
N LEU A 402 8.22 11.43 13.75
CA LEU A 402 7.18 12.00 14.61
C LEU A 402 7.39 13.50 14.75
N TRP A 403 6.32 14.25 14.57
CA TRP A 403 6.30 15.70 14.55
C TRP A 403 5.37 16.22 15.61
N ASP A 404 5.82 17.20 16.36
CA ASP A 404 5.03 17.86 17.41
C ASP A 404 4.52 19.20 16.90
N LEU A 405 3.19 19.37 16.86
CA LEU A 405 2.56 20.58 16.39
C LEU A 405 2.78 21.79 17.29
N GLU A 406 2.90 21.56 18.60
CA GLU A 406 3.06 22.64 19.57
C GLU A 406 4.44 23.29 19.45
N SER A 407 5.51 22.46 19.38
CA SER A 407 6.88 22.96 19.21
C SER A 407 7.23 23.23 17.74
N ASN A 408 6.42 22.75 16.79
CA ASN A 408 6.70 22.75 15.35
C ASN A 408 8.03 22.08 14.98
N GLN A 409 8.39 21.00 15.71
CA GLN A 409 9.66 20.30 15.59
C GLN A 409 9.47 18.81 15.34
N GLN A 410 10.46 18.19 14.69
CA GLN A 410 10.61 16.74 14.68
C GLN A 410 11.04 16.28 16.07
N ILE A 411 10.32 15.30 16.64
CA ILE A 411 10.63 14.75 17.97
C ILE A 411 11.29 13.37 17.90
N LEU A 412 11.00 12.57 16.89
CA LEU A 412 11.63 11.27 16.67
C LEU A 412 11.97 11.03 15.21
N HIS A 413 13.05 10.27 14.98
CA HIS A 413 13.46 9.74 13.69
C HIS A 413 13.81 8.27 13.86
N LEU A 414 13.00 7.39 13.26
CA LEU A 414 13.11 5.94 13.37
C LEU A 414 13.45 5.37 11.99
N SER A 415 14.58 4.69 11.89
CA SER A 415 15.09 4.15 10.62
C SER A 415 14.65 2.70 10.44
N ILE A 416 14.39 2.33 9.19
CA ILE A 416 14.05 1.00 8.71
C ILE A 416 14.98 0.64 7.54
N GLU A 417 15.10 -0.64 7.21
CA GLU A 417 16.01 -1.10 6.15
C GLU A 417 15.55 -0.71 4.74
N ASP A 418 14.23 -0.59 4.52
CA ASP A 418 13.66 -0.22 3.22
C ASP A 418 12.51 0.78 3.37
N GLY A 419 11.95 1.28 2.26
CA GLY A 419 10.92 2.32 2.25
C GLY A 419 9.72 2.00 3.14
N VAL A 420 9.25 3.02 3.86
CA VAL A 420 8.06 2.95 4.71
C VAL A 420 6.83 3.34 3.89
N THR A 421 5.91 2.42 3.75
CA THR A 421 4.69 2.58 2.95
C THR A 421 3.49 3.05 3.76
N THR A 422 3.48 2.75 5.06
CA THR A 422 2.31 2.97 5.94
C THR A 422 2.72 3.18 7.38
N VAL A 423 2.02 4.06 8.08
CA VAL A 423 2.16 4.26 9.53
C VAL A 423 0.79 4.33 10.20
N ALA A 424 0.73 3.91 11.46
CA ALA A 424 -0.44 4.06 12.31
C ALA A 424 -0.02 4.34 13.76
N ILE A 425 -0.72 5.23 14.45
CA ILE A 425 -0.53 5.51 15.89
C ILE A 425 -1.56 4.70 16.67
N SER A 426 -1.13 4.08 17.77
CA SER A 426 -2.04 3.32 18.62
C SER A 426 -3.10 4.22 19.28
N PRO A 427 -4.30 3.70 19.58
CA PRO A 427 -5.39 4.49 20.16
C PRO A 427 -5.05 5.18 21.47
N ASP A 428 -4.07 4.67 22.20
CA ASP A 428 -3.57 5.23 23.47
C ASP A 428 -2.39 6.21 23.29
N ASN A 429 -2.01 6.51 22.05
CA ASN A 429 -0.89 7.38 21.65
C ASN A 429 0.51 6.92 22.11
N ARG A 430 0.66 5.65 22.53
CA ARG A 430 1.94 5.15 23.05
C ARG A 430 2.82 4.51 21.99
N PHE A 431 2.23 3.94 20.98
CA PHE A 431 2.96 3.19 19.97
C PHE A 431 2.72 3.76 18.58
N VAL A 432 3.74 3.66 17.74
CA VAL A 432 3.63 3.86 16.30
C VAL A 432 4.03 2.57 15.61
N ALA A 433 3.16 2.10 14.71
CA ALA A 433 3.42 0.96 13.84
C ALA A 433 3.75 1.44 12.43
N ALA A 434 4.63 0.73 11.75
CA ALA A 434 4.92 0.97 10.34
C ALA A 434 5.05 -0.34 9.56
N GLY A 435 4.58 -0.32 8.33
CA GLY A 435 4.81 -1.37 7.35
C GLY A 435 5.82 -0.89 6.31
N SER A 436 6.63 -1.82 5.80
CA SER A 436 7.75 -1.51 4.92
C SER A 436 7.82 -2.42 3.70
N LEU A 437 8.56 -1.96 2.70
CA LEU A 437 8.93 -2.75 1.53
C LEU A 437 9.80 -3.96 1.89
N ASP A 438 10.48 -3.93 3.04
CA ASP A 438 11.25 -5.06 3.57
C ASP A 438 10.38 -6.22 4.09
N LYS A 439 9.05 -6.16 3.87
CA LYS A 439 8.02 -7.16 4.23
C LYS A 439 7.72 -7.24 5.72
N SER A 440 8.35 -6.39 6.53
CA SER A 440 8.15 -6.36 7.98
C SER A 440 7.11 -5.34 8.42
N VAL A 441 6.52 -5.60 9.58
CA VAL A 441 5.81 -4.59 10.36
C VAL A 441 6.58 -4.37 11.66
N ARG A 442 6.80 -3.12 12.03
CA ARG A 442 7.50 -2.75 13.26
C ARG A 442 6.65 -1.83 14.10
N VAL A 443 6.83 -1.93 15.41
CA VAL A 443 6.13 -1.11 16.40
C VAL A 443 7.14 -0.53 17.36
N TRP A 444 7.10 0.80 17.56
CA TRP A 444 7.97 1.53 18.47
C TRP A 444 7.16 2.23 19.54
N ASP A 445 7.78 2.45 20.70
CA ASP A 445 7.26 3.31 21.76
C ASP A 445 7.51 4.78 21.39
N VAL A 446 6.44 5.57 21.33
CA VAL A 446 6.46 6.99 20.95
C VAL A 446 7.26 7.86 21.91
N SER A 447 7.34 7.46 23.19
CA SER A 447 7.99 8.27 24.24
C SER A 447 9.52 8.28 24.15
N ASN A 448 10.12 7.20 23.63
CA ASN A 448 11.57 7.01 23.61
C ASN A 448 12.13 6.50 22.30
N GLY A 449 11.28 6.16 21.31
CA GLY A 449 11.68 5.63 20.01
C GLY A 449 12.21 4.19 20.05
N GLN A 450 12.02 3.46 21.16
CA GLN A 450 12.48 2.09 21.29
C GLN A 450 11.62 1.15 20.43
N LEU A 451 12.27 0.28 19.65
CA LEU A 451 11.60 -0.80 18.92
C LEU A 451 11.04 -1.82 19.92
N VAL A 452 9.72 -2.00 19.93
CA VAL A 452 9.02 -2.91 20.84
C VAL A 452 8.72 -4.23 20.18
N VAL A 453 8.28 -4.21 18.90
CA VAL A 453 7.85 -5.40 18.18
C VAL A 453 8.35 -5.35 16.73
N ARG A 454 8.82 -6.51 16.24
CA ARG A 454 9.14 -6.75 14.84
C ARG A 454 8.40 -8.01 14.38
N LEU A 455 7.53 -7.84 13.40
CA LEU A 455 6.66 -8.88 12.86
C LEU A 455 7.17 -9.26 11.47
N GLU A 456 7.85 -10.40 11.38
CA GLU A 456 8.50 -10.92 10.17
C GLU A 456 8.74 -12.42 10.25
N GLY A 457 9.55 -12.97 9.37
CA GLY A 457 9.97 -14.38 9.36
C GLY A 457 8.91 -15.32 8.77
N GLU A 458 8.79 -16.53 9.30
CA GLU A 458 7.91 -17.56 8.74
C GLU A 458 6.43 -17.18 8.78
N GLN A 459 6.00 -16.53 9.87
CA GLN A 459 4.64 -16.02 10.03
C GLN A 459 4.44 -14.65 9.39
N GLY A 460 5.52 -13.99 8.94
CA GLY A 460 5.52 -12.70 8.30
C GLY A 460 4.90 -12.70 6.91
N HIS A 461 4.71 -11.50 6.38
CA HIS A 461 4.33 -11.32 4.99
C HIS A 461 5.45 -11.80 4.06
N LYS A 462 5.05 -12.25 2.87
CA LYS A 462 5.98 -12.75 1.84
C LYS A 462 6.38 -11.69 0.84
N ASP A 463 5.72 -10.54 0.88
CA ASP A 463 6.00 -9.38 0.04
C ASP A 463 5.74 -8.08 0.83
N SER A 464 6.02 -6.94 0.22
CA SER A 464 5.92 -5.60 0.81
C SER A 464 4.60 -5.38 1.55
N VAL A 465 4.68 -4.78 2.72
CA VAL A 465 3.50 -4.38 3.50
C VAL A 465 3.06 -2.99 3.05
N TYR A 466 1.79 -2.83 2.69
CA TYR A 466 1.27 -1.57 2.12
C TYR A 466 0.32 -0.82 3.04
N SER A 467 -0.27 -1.48 4.00
CA SER A 467 -1.20 -0.85 4.94
C SER A 467 -1.15 -1.53 6.30
N VAL A 468 -1.17 -0.72 7.36
CA VAL A 468 -1.31 -1.19 8.74
C VAL A 468 -2.40 -0.40 9.46
N ALA A 469 -3.11 -1.05 10.38
CA ALA A 469 -4.08 -0.38 11.24
C ALA A 469 -4.13 -1.06 12.61
N PHE A 470 -4.16 -0.27 13.68
CA PHE A 470 -4.41 -0.78 15.03
C PHE A 470 -5.88 -1.13 15.22
N ALA A 471 -6.14 -2.19 15.96
CA ALA A 471 -7.46 -2.44 16.51
C ALA A 471 -7.84 -1.35 17.53
N PRO A 472 -9.14 -1.07 17.73
CA PRO A 472 -9.59 -0.08 18.70
C PRO A 472 -9.13 -0.34 20.13
N SER A 473 -8.89 -1.60 20.48
CA SER A 473 -8.31 -2.03 21.77
C SER A 473 -6.82 -1.72 21.94
N GLY A 474 -6.10 -1.53 20.81
CA GLY A 474 -4.67 -1.28 20.81
C GLY A 474 -3.78 -2.51 21.02
N ASP A 475 -4.36 -3.68 21.31
CA ASP A 475 -3.66 -4.95 21.54
C ASP A 475 -3.45 -5.78 20.28
N LYS A 476 -4.11 -5.39 19.19
CA LYS A 476 -4.02 -6.06 17.90
C LYS A 476 -3.73 -5.08 16.78
N LEU A 477 -3.16 -5.60 15.72
CA LEU A 477 -2.84 -4.85 14.52
C LEU A 477 -3.20 -5.70 13.31
N VAL A 478 -3.69 -5.07 12.24
CA VAL A 478 -3.86 -5.70 10.94
C VAL A 478 -2.88 -5.11 9.93
N SER A 479 -2.39 -5.94 9.03
CA SER A 479 -1.51 -5.52 7.93
C SER A 479 -1.95 -6.14 6.62
N GLY A 480 -1.89 -5.36 5.54
CA GLY A 480 -2.16 -5.79 4.17
C GLY A 480 -0.91 -5.71 3.32
N SER A 481 -0.72 -6.68 2.42
CA SER A 481 0.53 -6.85 1.68
C SER A 481 0.30 -7.13 0.19
N LEU A 482 1.35 -6.90 -0.59
CA LEU A 482 1.43 -7.30 -1.99
C LEU A 482 1.46 -8.83 -2.17
N ASP A 483 1.64 -9.60 -1.09
CA ASP A 483 1.47 -11.06 -1.09
C ASP A 483 0.00 -11.49 -1.21
N LYS A 484 -0.93 -10.53 -1.38
CA LYS A 484 -2.39 -10.69 -1.52
C LYS A 484 -3.09 -11.13 -0.24
N THR A 485 -2.39 -11.16 0.88
CA THR A 485 -2.94 -11.54 2.18
C THR A 485 -3.09 -10.35 3.12
N ILE A 486 -3.97 -10.53 4.09
CA ILE A 486 -4.07 -9.67 5.26
C ILE A 486 -3.68 -10.52 6.46
N LYS A 487 -2.93 -9.96 7.39
CA LYS A 487 -2.59 -10.65 8.64
C LYS A 487 -3.08 -9.85 9.83
N MET A 488 -3.57 -10.56 10.84
CA MET A 488 -3.89 -10.00 12.15
C MET A 488 -2.87 -10.47 13.16
N TRP A 489 -2.35 -9.55 13.91
CA TRP A 489 -1.29 -9.75 14.89
C TRP A 489 -1.81 -9.42 16.28
N GLU A 490 -1.51 -10.27 17.23
CA GLU A 490 -1.66 -9.97 18.66
C GLU A 490 -0.33 -9.44 19.18
N LEU A 491 -0.36 -8.28 19.82
CA LEU A 491 0.82 -7.59 20.32
C LEU A 491 0.98 -7.85 21.82
N THR A 492 2.16 -8.32 22.20
CA THR A 492 2.53 -8.41 23.62
C THR A 492 3.43 -7.23 23.95
N THR A 493 2.89 -6.23 24.60
CA THR A 493 3.65 -5.05 25.04
C THR A 493 3.89 -5.09 26.54
N PRO A 494 4.95 -4.42 27.07
CA PRO A 494 5.25 -4.38 28.50
C PRO A 494 4.11 -3.85 29.38
N ARG A 495 3.17 -3.13 28.78
CA ARG A 495 1.98 -2.63 29.50
C ARG A 495 0.95 -3.73 29.74
N MET A 496 0.81 -4.66 28.79
CA MET A 496 -0.20 -5.72 28.87
C MET A 496 0.22 -6.83 29.82
N ILE A 497 1.50 -7.21 29.74
CA ILE A 497 2.09 -8.25 30.59
C ILE A 497 3.47 -7.75 31.02
N PRO A 498 3.60 -7.06 32.17
CA PRO A 498 4.86 -6.44 32.60
C PRO A 498 6.06 -7.38 32.72
N ALA A 499 5.82 -8.68 32.90
CA ALA A 499 6.86 -9.70 33.02
C ALA A 499 7.14 -10.44 31.69
N ALA A 500 6.37 -10.19 30.63
CA ALA A 500 6.58 -10.84 29.33
C ALA A 500 7.57 -10.05 28.48
N ALA A 501 8.39 -10.78 27.70
CA ALA A 501 9.20 -10.16 26.67
C ALA A 501 8.28 -9.51 25.61
N PRO A 502 8.61 -8.30 25.11
CA PRO A 502 7.87 -7.68 24.01
C PRO A 502 7.89 -8.60 22.78
N GLY A 503 6.77 -8.67 22.09
CA GLY A 503 6.66 -9.52 20.91
C GLY A 503 5.32 -9.40 20.21
N GLY A 504 5.13 -10.18 19.16
CA GLY A 504 3.88 -10.25 18.43
C GLY A 504 3.72 -11.60 17.75
N LYS A 505 2.48 -12.05 17.63
CA LYS A 505 2.12 -13.33 17.04
C LYS A 505 1.06 -13.12 15.96
N CYS A 506 1.25 -13.72 14.80
CA CYS A 506 0.19 -13.81 13.80
C CYS A 506 -0.91 -14.73 14.30
N ILE A 507 -2.08 -14.17 14.58
CA ILE A 507 -3.25 -14.92 15.07
C ILE A 507 -4.21 -15.30 13.95
N ARG A 508 -4.14 -14.59 12.80
CA ARG A 508 -5.00 -14.85 11.66
C ARG A 508 -4.34 -14.40 10.35
N THR A 509 -4.55 -15.18 9.29
CA THR A 509 -4.27 -14.79 7.91
C THR A 509 -5.58 -14.85 7.14
N PHE A 510 -5.88 -13.80 6.37
CA PHE A 510 -7.08 -13.70 5.54
C PHE A 510 -6.63 -13.81 4.08
N GLU A 511 -7.19 -14.78 3.38
CA GLU A 511 -6.86 -15.11 1.99
C GLU A 511 -8.12 -15.06 1.13
N GLY A 512 -8.04 -14.43 -0.06
CA GLY A 512 -9.18 -14.32 -0.96
C GLY A 512 -9.11 -13.18 -1.97
N HIS A 513 -8.23 -12.18 -1.77
CA HIS A 513 -7.94 -11.21 -2.81
C HIS A 513 -7.15 -11.82 -3.96
N LYS A 514 -7.50 -11.41 -5.19
CA LYS A 514 -6.84 -11.91 -6.42
C LYS A 514 -5.56 -11.16 -6.76
N ASP A 515 -5.39 -9.96 -6.22
CA ASP A 515 -4.23 -9.10 -6.45
C ASP A 515 -3.84 -8.39 -5.14
N PHE A 516 -2.86 -7.52 -5.20
CA PHE A 516 -2.26 -6.81 -4.07
C PHE A 516 -3.29 -6.19 -3.12
N VAL A 517 -3.10 -6.38 -1.82
CA VAL A 517 -3.88 -5.66 -0.79
C VAL A 517 -3.21 -4.32 -0.54
N LEU A 518 -3.90 -3.23 -0.87
CA LEU A 518 -3.37 -1.87 -0.83
C LEU A 518 -3.78 -1.10 0.42
N SER A 519 -4.90 -1.45 1.03
CA SER A 519 -5.42 -0.77 2.21
C SER A 519 -6.17 -1.72 3.12
N VAL A 520 -5.97 -1.60 4.43
CA VAL A 520 -6.71 -2.33 5.46
C VAL A 520 -7.17 -1.38 6.56
N ALA A 521 -8.32 -1.68 7.15
CA ALA A 521 -8.85 -0.95 8.30
C ALA A 521 -9.70 -1.87 9.17
N LEU A 522 -9.95 -1.48 10.43
CA LEU A 522 -10.92 -2.14 11.30
C LEU A 522 -12.10 -1.20 11.56
N THR A 523 -13.29 -1.76 11.66
CA THR A 523 -14.45 -1.02 12.13
C THR A 523 -14.25 -0.50 13.57
N PRO A 524 -14.99 0.54 14.00
CA PRO A 524 -14.79 1.19 15.31
C PRO A 524 -14.89 0.25 16.52
N HIS A 525 -15.66 -0.83 16.40
CA HIS A 525 -15.80 -1.86 17.45
C HIS A 525 -14.86 -3.06 17.24
N GLY A 526 -14.15 -3.12 16.11
CA GLY A 526 -13.27 -4.23 15.78
C GLY A 526 -14.01 -5.48 15.27
N ASP A 527 -15.31 -5.36 14.94
CA ASP A 527 -16.13 -6.48 14.49
C ASP A 527 -15.78 -6.95 13.07
N TRP A 528 -15.23 -6.07 12.26
CA TRP A 528 -14.87 -6.34 10.86
C TRP A 528 -13.52 -5.78 10.50
N VAL A 529 -12.79 -6.55 9.68
CA VAL A 529 -11.64 -6.06 8.93
C VAL A 529 -12.10 -5.73 7.51
N LEU A 530 -11.78 -4.52 7.04
CA LEU A 530 -12.01 -4.07 5.68
C LEU A 530 -10.70 -4.09 4.92
N SER A 531 -10.76 -4.48 3.65
CA SER A 531 -9.60 -4.41 2.77
C SER A 531 -9.95 -3.91 1.37
N GLY A 532 -9.09 -3.09 0.80
CA GLY A 532 -9.14 -2.65 -0.59
C GLY A 532 -7.95 -3.21 -1.36
N SER A 533 -8.18 -3.60 -2.61
CA SER A 533 -7.19 -4.31 -3.40
C SER A 533 -7.07 -3.78 -4.83
N LYS A 534 -5.94 -4.09 -5.44
CA LYS A 534 -5.70 -3.90 -6.87
C LYS A 534 -6.65 -4.74 -7.72
N ASP A 535 -7.27 -5.79 -7.19
CA ASP A 535 -8.34 -6.56 -7.85
C ASP A 535 -9.65 -5.78 -8.01
N ARG A 536 -9.67 -4.48 -7.63
CA ARG A 536 -10.79 -3.54 -7.69
C ARG A 536 -11.91 -3.81 -6.69
N GLY A 537 -11.71 -4.80 -5.80
CA GLY A 537 -12.68 -5.22 -4.79
C GLY A 537 -12.38 -4.64 -3.41
N VAL A 538 -13.46 -4.52 -2.63
CA VAL A 538 -13.42 -4.36 -1.18
C VAL A 538 -13.94 -5.65 -0.57
N GLN A 539 -13.28 -6.16 0.46
CA GLN A 539 -13.77 -7.32 1.20
C GLN A 539 -13.90 -7.01 2.69
N PHE A 540 -14.92 -7.60 3.30
CA PHE A 540 -15.18 -7.57 4.72
C PHE A 540 -14.92 -8.94 5.30
N TRP A 541 -14.13 -8.99 6.35
CA TRP A 541 -13.66 -10.23 6.96
C TRP A 541 -14.05 -10.26 8.43
N ASP A 542 -14.47 -11.42 8.88
CA ASP A 542 -14.66 -11.70 10.31
C ASP A 542 -13.27 -11.90 10.95
N PRO A 543 -12.85 -11.05 11.90
CA PRO A 543 -11.54 -11.15 12.55
C PRO A 543 -11.35 -12.41 13.38
N HIS A 544 -12.44 -13.05 13.82
CA HIS A 544 -12.37 -14.26 14.64
C HIS A 544 -12.20 -15.52 13.81
N THR A 545 -12.91 -15.61 12.69
CA THR A 545 -12.88 -16.81 11.83
C THR A 545 -11.90 -16.70 10.69
N GLY A 546 -11.57 -15.46 10.23
CA GLY A 546 -10.75 -15.21 9.05
C GLY A 546 -11.51 -15.35 7.73
N VAL A 547 -12.84 -15.52 7.80
CA VAL A 547 -13.68 -15.77 6.63
C VAL A 547 -14.20 -14.45 6.06
N ALA A 548 -14.12 -14.28 4.73
CA ALA A 548 -14.75 -13.17 4.04
C ALA A 548 -16.28 -13.29 4.11
N GLN A 549 -16.95 -12.24 4.54
CA GLN A 549 -18.41 -12.19 4.67
C GLN A 549 -19.07 -11.52 3.47
N LEU A 550 -18.39 -10.55 2.89
CA LEU A 550 -18.88 -9.74 1.79
C LEU A 550 -17.73 -9.35 0.89
N MET A 551 -17.94 -9.42 -0.42
CA MET A 551 -17.11 -8.82 -1.45
C MET A 551 -17.92 -7.77 -2.20
N LEU A 552 -17.39 -6.56 -2.30
CA LEU A 552 -17.99 -5.44 -3.03
C LEU A 552 -17.12 -5.12 -4.25
N GLN A 553 -17.73 -5.07 -5.42
CA GLN A 553 -17.13 -4.63 -6.68
C GLN A 553 -17.91 -3.43 -7.22
N GLY A 554 -17.22 -2.43 -7.71
CA GLY A 554 -17.85 -1.23 -8.25
C GLY A 554 -16.84 -0.28 -8.87
N HIS A 555 -15.65 -0.22 -8.28
CA HIS A 555 -14.56 0.57 -8.85
C HIS A 555 -14.04 -0.05 -10.16
N LYS A 556 -13.68 0.82 -11.12
CA LYS A 556 -13.15 0.41 -12.42
C LYS A 556 -11.63 0.23 -12.42
N ASN A 557 -10.97 0.65 -11.33
CA ASN A 557 -9.53 0.51 -11.11
C ASN A 557 -9.27 0.10 -9.66
N SER A 558 -8.00 -0.07 -9.27
CA SER A 558 -7.55 -0.45 -7.93
C SER A 558 -8.26 0.33 -6.83
N VAL A 559 -8.74 -0.36 -5.79
CA VAL A 559 -9.17 0.28 -4.55
C VAL A 559 -7.92 0.54 -3.71
N ILE A 560 -7.48 1.81 -3.72
CA ILE A 560 -6.21 2.22 -3.12
C ILE A 560 -6.37 2.48 -1.62
N SER A 561 -7.53 2.98 -1.20
CA SER A 561 -7.77 3.33 0.19
C SER A 561 -9.18 2.95 0.64
N VAL A 562 -9.29 2.39 1.83
CA VAL A 562 -10.56 2.14 2.51
C VAL A 562 -10.52 2.77 3.91
N ALA A 563 -11.62 3.37 4.32
CA ALA A 563 -11.75 3.97 5.64
C ALA A 563 -13.17 3.71 6.18
N PRO A 564 -13.34 3.00 7.29
CA PRO A 564 -14.62 2.97 8.01
C PRO A 564 -14.82 4.28 8.76
N SER A 565 -16.08 4.73 8.87
CA SER A 565 -16.44 5.85 9.70
C SER A 565 -16.20 5.54 11.18
N PRO A 566 -15.60 6.44 11.97
CA PRO A 566 -15.46 6.27 13.42
C PRO A 566 -16.79 6.12 14.16
N THR A 567 -17.89 6.59 13.59
CA THR A 567 -19.24 6.44 14.16
C THR A 567 -19.94 5.14 13.77
N GLY A 568 -19.33 4.33 12.88
CA GLY A 568 -19.89 3.08 12.39
C GLY A 568 -20.92 3.25 11.28
N GLY A 569 -21.36 2.12 10.69
CA GLY A 569 -22.44 2.05 9.72
C GLY A 569 -22.14 2.60 8.32
N ILE A 570 -20.98 3.24 8.12
CA ILE A 570 -20.58 3.87 6.85
C ILE A 570 -19.09 3.61 6.63
N PHE A 571 -18.69 3.47 5.36
CA PHE A 571 -17.28 3.46 4.97
C PHE A 571 -17.05 4.20 3.66
N ALA A 572 -15.82 4.62 3.42
CA ALA A 572 -15.40 5.27 2.20
C ALA A 572 -14.33 4.45 1.47
N THR A 573 -14.31 4.58 0.15
CA THR A 573 -13.31 3.98 -0.73
C THR A 573 -12.73 5.03 -1.67
N GLY A 574 -11.42 5.00 -1.90
CA GLY A 574 -10.71 5.81 -2.89
C GLY A 574 -10.05 4.92 -3.92
N SER A 575 -10.12 5.30 -5.19
CA SER A 575 -9.69 4.44 -6.28
C SER A 575 -8.91 5.18 -7.37
N GLY A 576 -8.11 4.38 -8.10
CA GLY A 576 -7.45 4.77 -9.32
C GLY A 576 -8.39 5.13 -10.47
N ASP A 577 -9.69 4.89 -10.34
CA ASP A 577 -10.71 5.27 -11.31
C ASP A 577 -11.18 6.74 -11.15
N MET A 578 -10.44 7.55 -10.36
CA MET A 578 -10.73 8.95 -10.09
C MET A 578 -12.05 9.17 -9.32
N ARG A 579 -12.43 8.20 -8.50
CA ARG A 579 -13.65 8.29 -7.69
C ARG A 579 -13.35 7.97 -6.24
N ALA A 580 -13.93 8.75 -5.34
CA ALA A 580 -14.19 8.32 -3.99
C ALA A 580 -15.68 7.93 -3.89
N ARG A 581 -16.00 6.91 -3.11
CA ARG A 581 -17.38 6.47 -2.89
C ARG A 581 -17.63 6.33 -1.41
N ILE A 582 -18.84 6.71 -0.99
CA ILE A 582 -19.32 6.54 0.38
C ILE A 582 -20.42 5.48 0.35
N TRP A 583 -20.28 4.49 1.21
CA TRP A 583 -21.12 3.30 1.31
C TRP A 583 -21.71 3.19 2.70
N ARG A 584 -22.89 2.60 2.77
CA ARG A 584 -23.55 2.29 4.04
C ARG A 584 -23.86 0.80 4.13
#